data_5f352acfa9c17443666ba15deb890052
#
_entry.id   5f352acfa9c17443666ba15deb890052
#
_cell.length_a   1.000
_cell.length_b   1.000
_cell.length_c   1.000
_cell.angle_alpha   90.00
_cell.angle_beta   90.00
_cell.angle_gamma   90.00
#
_symmetry.space_group_name_H-M   'P 1'
#
loop_
_entity.id
_entity.type
_entity.pdbx_description
1 polymer ?
#
loop_
_entity_poly.entity_id
_entity_poly.type
_entity_poly.pdbx_seq_one_letter_code
_entity_poly.pdbx_strand_id
1 'polypeptide(L)' 'MLTFNIPNMTCGGCAKSVTNALRSVDPDARIETDPATRKVSVNSTTDERDFLAVLEEAGYPHQK' A
#
# COMPACT_ATOMS: atom_id res chain seq x y z
N MET A 1 7.82 10.89 -0.33
CA MET A 1 7.16 9.83 0.43
C MET A 1 5.67 9.88 0.20
N LEU A 2 5.07 8.75 -0.11
CA LEU A 2 3.63 8.63 -0.33
C LEU A 2 2.99 7.98 0.88
N THR A 3 1.81 8.46 1.25
CA THR A 3 1.02 7.87 2.34
C THR A 3 -0.36 7.53 1.82
N PHE A 4 -0.78 6.29 2.06
CA PHE A 4 -2.09 5.80 1.65
C PHE A 4 -2.91 5.43 2.90
N ASN A 5 -4.19 5.74 2.86
CA ASN A 5 -5.13 5.29 3.88
C ASN A 5 -5.94 4.15 3.28
N ILE A 6 -5.80 2.94 3.84
CA ILE A 6 -6.39 1.73 3.29
C ILE A 6 -7.36 1.14 4.32
N PRO A 7 -8.66 1.48 4.22
CA PRO A 7 -9.65 1.07 5.24
C PRO A 7 -9.78 -0.43 5.41
N ASN A 8 -9.53 -1.20 4.36
CA ASN A 8 -9.65 -2.65 4.41
C ASN A 8 -8.44 -3.35 5.02
N MET A 9 -7.37 -2.61 5.32
CA MET A 9 -6.18 -3.17 5.94
C MET A 9 -6.37 -3.20 7.46
N THR A 10 -6.98 -4.28 7.96
CA THR A 10 -7.36 -4.37 9.37
C THR A 10 -6.54 -5.37 10.18
N CYS A 11 -5.64 -6.12 9.56
CA CYS A 11 -4.85 -7.14 10.24
C CYS A 11 -3.48 -7.30 9.60
N GLY A 12 -2.60 -8.07 10.25
CA GLY A 12 -1.25 -8.32 9.75
C GLY A 12 -1.22 -9.00 8.38
N GLY A 13 -2.17 -9.92 8.14
CA GLY A 13 -2.27 -10.57 6.84
C GLY A 13 -2.63 -9.60 5.73
N CYS A 14 -3.52 -8.66 6.03
CA CYS A 14 -3.89 -7.59 5.09
C CYS A 14 -2.69 -6.70 4.78
N ALA A 15 -1.93 -6.32 5.82
CA ALA A 15 -0.74 -5.51 5.65
C ALA A 15 0.28 -6.20 4.74
N LYS A 16 0.44 -7.51 4.89
CA LYS A 16 1.34 -8.29 4.06
C LYS A 16 0.89 -8.30 2.60
N SER A 17 -0.41 -8.47 2.35
CA SER A 17 -0.97 -8.46 1.01
C SER A 17 -0.77 -7.10 0.35
N VAL A 18 -1.00 -6.01 1.09
CA VAL A 18 -0.78 -4.65 0.61
C VAL A 18 0.70 -4.45 0.27
N THR A 19 1.60 -4.88 1.13
CA THR A 19 3.05 -4.77 0.90
C THR A 19 3.44 -5.51 -0.38
N ASN A 20 2.94 -6.73 -0.57
CA ASN A 20 3.24 -7.51 -1.77
C ASN A 20 2.73 -6.81 -3.03
N ALA A 21 1.52 -6.25 -2.98
CA ALA A 21 0.96 -5.51 -4.11
C ALA A 21 1.84 -4.31 -4.49
N LEU A 22 2.27 -3.55 -3.49
CA LEU A 22 3.11 -2.37 -3.73
C LEU A 22 4.48 -2.77 -4.28
N ARG A 23 5.07 -3.84 -3.77
CA ARG A 23 6.35 -4.33 -4.25
C ARG A 23 6.29 -4.90 -5.65
N SER A 24 5.12 -5.29 -6.13
CA SER A 24 4.98 -5.75 -7.51
C SER A 24 5.18 -4.60 -8.49
N VAL A 25 4.95 -3.36 -8.05
CA VAL A 25 5.17 -2.16 -8.86
C VAL A 25 6.63 -1.71 -8.76
N ASP A 26 7.16 -1.66 -7.54
CA ASP A 26 8.53 -1.23 -7.29
C ASP A 26 9.16 -2.10 -6.19
N PRO A 27 9.94 -3.12 -6.58
CA PRO A 27 10.57 -4.01 -5.60
C PRO A 27 11.56 -3.32 -4.67
N ASP A 28 12.10 -2.18 -5.09
CA ASP A 28 13.07 -1.42 -4.31
C ASP A 28 12.40 -0.39 -3.39
N ALA A 29 11.09 -0.25 -3.46
CA ALA A 29 10.37 0.70 -2.62
C ALA A 29 10.47 0.31 -1.15
N ARG A 30 10.62 1.32 -0.30
CA ARG A 30 10.58 1.13 1.15
C ARG A 30 9.14 1.30 1.60
N ILE A 31 8.57 0.25 2.14
CA ILE A 31 7.14 0.20 2.48
C ILE A 31 7.01 -0.06 3.97
N GLU A 32 6.24 0.79 4.64
CA GLU A 32 5.89 0.63 6.05
C GLU A 32 4.37 0.59 6.17
N THR A 33 3.86 -0.40 6.88
CA THR A 33 2.42 -0.58 7.07
C THR A 33 2.08 -0.44 8.56
N ASP A 34 0.93 0.18 8.83
CA ASP A 34 0.40 0.31 10.19
C ASP A 34 -1.08 -0.09 10.16
N PRO A 35 -1.39 -1.37 10.41
CA PRO A 35 -2.79 -1.84 10.40
C PRO A 35 -3.65 -1.15 11.45
N ALA A 36 -3.07 -0.75 12.58
CA ALA A 36 -3.83 -0.11 13.66
C ALA A 36 -4.43 1.22 13.19
N THR A 37 -3.70 2.00 12.40
CA THR A 37 -4.18 3.26 11.82
C THR A 37 -4.62 3.11 10.38
N ARG A 38 -4.44 1.94 9.79
CA ARG A 38 -4.77 1.62 8.39
C ARG A 38 -4.02 2.49 7.40
N LYS A 39 -2.80 2.85 7.75
CA LYS A 39 -1.95 3.69 6.91
C LYS A 39 -0.76 2.92 6.38
N VAL A 40 -0.36 3.28 5.16
CA VAL A 40 0.82 2.71 4.51
C VAL A 40 1.67 3.86 4.00
N SER A 41 2.96 3.81 4.34
CA SER A 41 3.93 4.78 3.85
C SER A 41 4.83 4.10 2.81
N VAL A 42 5.01 4.76 1.67
CA VAL A 42 5.84 4.23 0.58
C VAL A 42 6.88 5.27 0.21
N ASN A 43 8.15 4.90 0.27
CA ASN A 43 9.24 5.74 -0.20
C ASN A 43 9.75 5.17 -1.52
N SER A 44 9.39 5.82 -2.62
CA SER A 44 9.68 5.36 -3.96
C SER A 44 9.64 6.53 -4.94
N THR A 45 10.31 6.36 -6.07
CA THR A 45 10.26 7.31 -7.18
C THR A 45 9.16 6.98 -8.19
N THR A 46 8.48 5.85 -8.02
CA THR A 46 7.39 5.44 -8.89
C THR A 46 6.17 6.34 -8.68
N ASP A 47 5.41 6.55 -9.75
CA ASP A 47 4.22 7.38 -9.71
C ASP A 47 3.17 6.76 -8.78
N GLU A 48 2.53 7.62 -7.98
CA GLU A 48 1.45 7.23 -7.07
C GLU A 48 0.35 6.43 -7.77
N ARG A 49 0.02 6.78 -9.01
CA ARG A 49 -1.04 6.12 -9.76
C ARG A 49 -0.80 4.63 -9.96
N ASP A 50 0.45 4.24 -10.13
CA ASP A 50 0.79 2.84 -10.30
C ASP A 50 0.51 2.04 -9.03
N PHE A 51 0.79 2.63 -7.88
CA PHE A 51 0.47 2.01 -6.58
C PHE A 51 -1.03 1.92 -6.35
N LEU A 52 -1.76 2.98 -6.68
CA LEU A 52 -3.22 2.99 -6.51
C LEU A 52 -3.89 1.91 -7.35
N ALA A 53 -3.42 1.70 -8.56
CA ALA A 53 -3.98 0.68 -9.44
C ALA A 53 -3.83 -0.72 -8.86
N VAL A 54 -2.65 -1.08 -8.35
CA VAL A 54 -2.42 -2.42 -7.79
C VAL A 54 -3.15 -2.60 -6.46
N LEU A 55 -3.28 -1.54 -5.65
CA LEU A 55 -4.03 -1.61 -4.41
C LEU A 55 -5.51 -1.89 -4.67
N GLU A 56 -6.10 -1.23 -5.66
CA GLU A 56 -7.48 -1.44 -6.03
C GLU A 56 -7.68 -2.86 -6.58
N GLU A 57 -6.77 -3.33 -7.40
CA GLU A 57 -6.82 -4.66 -7.98
C GLU A 57 -6.69 -5.75 -6.92
N ALA A 58 -5.91 -5.50 -5.87
CA ALA A 58 -5.73 -6.43 -4.78
C ALA A 58 -6.90 -6.44 -3.78
N GLY A 59 -7.87 -5.55 -3.94
CA GLY A 59 -9.00 -5.44 -3.02
C GLY A 59 -8.76 -4.53 -1.83
N TYR A 60 -7.74 -3.69 -1.89
CA TYR A 60 -7.38 -2.73 -0.84
C TYR A 60 -7.33 -1.31 -1.40
N PRO A 61 -8.46 -0.78 -1.87
CA PRO A 61 -8.46 0.56 -2.47
C PRO A 61 -8.08 1.63 -1.46
N HIS A 62 -7.32 2.59 -1.94
CA HIS A 62 -6.93 3.75 -1.17
C HIS A 62 -8.12 4.68 -0.97
N GLN A 63 -8.25 5.20 0.24
CA GLN A 63 -9.26 6.21 0.57
C GLN A 63 -8.58 7.57 0.72
N LYS A 64 -9.12 8.56 0.05
CA LYS A 64 -8.61 9.93 0.18
C LYS A 64 -8.96 10.56 1.52
#